data_c0380579119ebc96e9209346bfcee474
#
_entry.id   c0380579119ebc96e9209346bfcee474
#
_cell.length_a   1.000
_cell.length_b   1.000
_cell.length_c   1.000
_cell.angle_alpha   90.00
_cell.angle_beta   90.00
_cell.angle_gamma   90.00
#
_symmetry.space_group_name_H-M   'P 1'
#
loop_
_entity.id
_entity.type
_entity.pdbx_description
1 polymer ?
#
loop_
_entity_poly.entity_id
_entity_poly.type
_entity_poly.pdbx_seq_one_letter_code
_entity_poly.pdbx_strand_id
1 'polypeptide(L)'
;KEAIEALIHEKDIKADLLVSIAIISSTIIGELFAAGVIALIMTIGGFLEEYTVSKTQNEIKNLINITPTTATLIKDNNTEKKINAKDIKTNDIIKVLPGEIIPGDGIIIDGNSSINQAALTGESLPVDKSTGDEVFSGTINLYGSIIIKATKNGENIP
;
A
#
# COMPACT_ATOMS: atom_id res chain seq x y z
N LYS A 1 5.84 -7.91 15.82
CA LYS A 1 4.55 -7.89 15.09
C LYS A 1 3.83 -9.22 15.24
N GLU A 2 4.47 -10.34 14.89
CA GLU A 2 3.89 -11.69 14.99
C GLU A 2 3.42 -12.06 16.42
N ALA A 3 4.16 -11.66 17.47
CA ALA A 3 3.81 -11.95 18.85
C ALA A 3 2.54 -11.19 19.32
N ILE A 4 2.28 -10.00 18.79
CA ILE A 4 1.09 -9.21 19.14
C ILE A 4 -0.13 -9.76 18.41
N GLU A 5 0.01 -10.16 17.15
CA GLU A 5 -1.06 -10.81 16.37
C GLU A 5 -1.45 -12.16 16.97
N ALA A 6 -0.47 -12.97 17.41
CA ALA A 6 -0.73 -14.23 18.10
C ALA A 6 -1.48 -14.03 19.43
N LEU A 7 -1.14 -12.98 20.20
CA LEU A 7 -1.78 -12.65 21.47
C LEU A 7 -3.23 -12.18 21.30
N ILE A 8 -3.51 -11.42 20.25
CA ILE A 8 -4.87 -10.96 19.91
C ILE A 8 -5.71 -12.17 19.45
N HIS A 9 -5.18 -13.01 18.56
CA HIS A 9 -5.87 -14.18 18.04
C HIS A 9 -6.16 -15.23 19.14
N GLU A 10 -5.24 -15.42 20.09
CA GLU A 10 -5.43 -16.31 21.25
C GLU A 10 -6.49 -15.78 22.24
N LYS A 11 -6.62 -14.45 22.34
CA LYS A 11 -7.63 -13.81 23.20
C LYS A 11 -9.03 -13.94 22.61
N ASP A 12 -9.17 -13.80 21.30
CA ASP A 12 -10.46 -13.92 20.60
C ASP A 12 -11.00 -15.36 20.67
N ILE A 13 -10.15 -16.37 20.47
CA ILE A 13 -10.54 -17.78 20.60
C ILE A 13 -11.04 -18.08 22.03
N LYS A 14 -10.42 -17.52 23.05
CA LYS A 14 -10.85 -17.71 24.45
C LYS A 14 -12.20 -17.06 24.74
N ALA A 15 -12.43 -15.86 24.19
CA ALA A 15 -13.69 -15.14 24.35
C ALA A 15 -14.85 -15.88 23.67
N ASP A 16 -14.67 -16.31 22.43
CA ASP A 16 -15.68 -17.05 21.67
C ASP A 16 -16.03 -18.39 22.33
N LEU A 17 -15.05 -19.08 22.91
CA LEU A 17 -15.26 -20.34 23.61
C LEU A 17 -16.09 -20.12 24.89
N LEU A 18 -15.78 -19.07 25.68
CA LEU A 18 -16.55 -18.73 26.88
C LEU A 18 -17.99 -18.37 26.55
N VAL A 19 -18.23 -17.61 25.50
CA VAL A 19 -19.57 -17.22 25.06
C VAL A 19 -20.34 -18.44 24.56
N SER A 20 -19.70 -19.32 23.79
CA SER A 20 -20.34 -20.57 23.34
C SER A 20 -20.78 -21.45 24.50
N ILE A 21 -19.95 -21.58 25.53
CA ILE A 21 -20.31 -22.30 26.78
C ILE A 21 -21.48 -21.60 27.48
N ALA A 22 -21.50 -20.26 27.56
CA ALA A 22 -22.58 -19.51 28.19
C ALA A 22 -23.92 -19.72 27.47
N ILE A 23 -23.95 -19.70 26.14
CA ILE A 23 -25.16 -19.94 25.32
C ILE A 23 -25.67 -21.37 25.53
N ILE A 24 -24.79 -22.36 25.47
CA ILE A 24 -25.15 -23.78 25.70
C ILE A 24 -25.72 -23.96 27.10
N SER A 25 -25.06 -23.40 28.11
CA SER A 25 -25.51 -23.49 29.50
C SER A 25 -26.88 -22.87 29.72
N SER A 26 -27.11 -21.65 29.18
CA SER A 26 -28.40 -20.96 29.25
C SER A 26 -29.51 -21.76 28.58
N THR A 27 -29.20 -22.43 27.47
CA THR A 27 -30.17 -23.28 26.75
C THR A 27 -30.53 -24.51 27.56
N ILE A 28 -29.57 -25.16 28.21
CA ILE A 28 -29.80 -26.33 29.07
C ILE A 28 -30.64 -26.00 30.29
N ILE A 29 -30.43 -24.82 30.88
CA ILE A 29 -31.21 -24.35 32.06
C ILE A 29 -32.64 -23.96 31.66
N GLY A 30 -32.90 -23.74 30.36
CA GLY A 30 -34.20 -23.33 29.85
C GLY A 30 -34.36 -21.80 29.74
N GLU A 31 -33.32 -21.05 29.95
CA GLU A 31 -33.29 -19.58 29.84
C GLU A 31 -33.02 -19.14 28.39
N LEU A 32 -33.96 -19.48 27.50
CA LEU A 32 -33.83 -19.20 26.05
C LEU A 32 -33.73 -17.70 25.75
N PHE A 33 -34.36 -16.86 26.57
CA PHE A 33 -34.27 -15.40 26.39
C PHE A 33 -32.85 -14.90 26.66
N ALA A 34 -32.20 -15.38 27.72
CA ALA A 34 -30.83 -15.01 28.03
C ALA A 34 -29.85 -15.47 26.93
N ALA A 35 -30.00 -16.71 26.42
CA ALA A 35 -29.21 -17.21 25.31
C ALA A 35 -29.36 -16.35 24.05
N GLY A 36 -30.59 -15.92 23.73
CA GLY A 36 -30.87 -15.04 22.59
C GLY A 36 -30.24 -13.66 22.72
N VAL A 37 -30.28 -13.06 23.90
CA VAL A 37 -29.65 -11.74 24.16
C VAL A 37 -28.13 -11.84 24.05
N ILE A 38 -27.49 -12.88 24.57
CA ILE A 38 -26.05 -13.08 24.45
C ILE A 38 -25.64 -13.22 22.97
N ALA A 39 -26.36 -14.04 22.21
CA ALA A 39 -26.09 -14.22 20.77
C ALA A 39 -26.23 -12.90 20.00
N LEU A 40 -27.24 -12.10 20.31
CA LEU A 40 -27.47 -10.80 19.66
C LEU A 40 -26.34 -9.80 19.97
N ILE A 41 -25.90 -9.69 21.22
CA ILE A 41 -24.80 -8.82 21.62
C ILE A 41 -23.52 -9.21 20.92
N MET A 42 -23.22 -10.51 20.83
CA MET A 42 -22.02 -11.00 20.14
C MET A 42 -22.04 -10.72 18.64
N THR A 43 -23.21 -10.89 18.00
CA THR A 43 -23.35 -10.56 16.57
C THR A 43 -23.09 -9.08 16.31
N ILE A 44 -23.63 -8.21 17.15
CA ILE A 44 -23.39 -6.76 17.02
C ILE A 44 -21.92 -6.43 17.30
N GLY A 45 -21.31 -7.04 18.31
CA GLY A 45 -19.90 -6.86 18.65
C GLY A 45 -18.97 -7.22 17.49
N GLY A 46 -19.15 -8.39 16.88
CA GLY A 46 -18.39 -8.84 15.72
C GLY A 46 -18.55 -7.93 14.50
N PHE A 47 -19.77 -7.46 14.25
CA PHE A 47 -20.02 -6.50 13.16
C PHE A 47 -19.29 -5.17 13.35
N LEU A 48 -19.30 -4.64 14.58
CA LEU A 48 -18.59 -3.39 14.90
C LEU A 48 -17.06 -3.56 14.83
N GLU A 49 -16.55 -4.71 15.23
CA GLU A 49 -15.14 -5.05 15.13
C GLU A 49 -14.69 -5.10 13.67
N GLU A 50 -15.39 -5.86 12.82
CA GLU A 50 -15.10 -5.94 11.39
C GLU A 50 -15.15 -4.56 10.71
N TYR A 51 -16.15 -3.74 11.05
CA TYR A 51 -16.27 -2.38 10.53
C TYR A 51 -15.08 -1.50 10.95
N THR A 52 -14.65 -1.57 12.21
CA THR A 52 -13.54 -0.77 12.74
C THR A 52 -12.21 -1.20 12.15
N VAL A 53 -11.93 -2.50 12.06
CA VAL A 53 -10.71 -3.06 11.48
C VAL A 53 -10.62 -2.72 9.99
N SER A 54 -11.70 -2.88 9.23
CA SER A 54 -11.74 -2.55 7.80
C SER A 54 -11.47 -1.07 7.54
N LYS A 55 -11.99 -0.17 8.36
CA LYS A 55 -11.75 1.26 8.25
C LYS A 55 -10.29 1.62 8.50
N THR A 56 -9.69 1.07 9.56
CA THR A 56 -8.29 1.30 9.91
C THR A 56 -7.34 0.78 8.83
N GLN A 57 -7.60 -0.40 8.26
CA GLN A 57 -6.79 -0.95 7.18
C GLN A 57 -6.84 -0.12 5.90
N ASN A 58 -7.99 0.46 5.56
CA ASN A 58 -8.11 1.33 4.38
C ASN A 58 -7.35 2.65 4.55
N GLU A 59 -7.32 3.22 5.74
CA GLU A 59 -6.53 4.42 6.02
C GLU A 59 -5.01 4.14 5.92
N ILE A 60 -4.56 3.00 6.42
CA ILE A 60 -3.16 2.57 6.30
C ILE A 60 -2.78 2.28 4.84
N LYS A 61 -3.66 1.64 4.06
CA LYS A 61 -3.42 1.41 2.62
C LYS A 61 -3.26 2.70 1.84
N ASN A 62 -4.01 3.73 2.16
CA ASN A 62 -3.89 5.05 1.53
C ASN A 62 -2.58 5.77 1.87
N LEU A 63 -1.98 5.47 3.03
CA LEU A 63 -0.67 6.00 3.43
C LEU A 63 0.51 5.21 2.85
N ILE A 64 0.31 3.93 2.49
CA ILE A 64 1.36 3.03 1.96
C ILE A 64 1.42 3.04 0.42
N ASN A 65 0.42 3.59 -0.29
CA ASN A 65 0.43 3.71 -1.75
C ASN A 65 1.44 4.77 -2.24
N ILE A 66 2.72 4.60 -1.85
CA ILE A 66 3.87 5.31 -2.43
C ILE A 66 4.20 4.72 -3.82
N THR A 67 3.60 3.59 -4.19
CA THR A 67 3.80 2.99 -5.51
C THR A 67 2.98 3.76 -6.54
N PRO A 68 3.59 4.39 -7.53
CA PRO A 68 2.88 5.13 -8.57
C PRO A 68 2.00 4.16 -9.36
N THR A 69 0.72 4.50 -9.47
CA THR A 69 -0.23 3.68 -10.24
C THR A 69 -0.17 3.99 -11.74
N THR A 70 0.34 5.16 -12.13
CA THR A 70 0.38 5.62 -13.52
C THR A 70 1.76 6.18 -13.88
N ALA A 71 2.11 6.09 -15.16
CA ALA A 71 3.31 6.66 -15.76
C ALA A 71 2.97 7.40 -17.06
N THR A 72 3.73 8.45 -17.38
CA THR A 72 3.60 9.18 -18.64
C THR A 72 4.64 8.69 -19.62
N LEU A 73 4.22 7.82 -20.55
CA LEU A 73 5.06 7.26 -21.61
C LEU A 73 5.18 8.25 -22.77
N ILE A 74 6.39 8.47 -23.27
CA ILE A 74 6.67 9.21 -24.51
C ILE A 74 6.84 8.22 -25.66
N LYS A 75 6.00 8.35 -26.70
CA LYS A 75 6.09 7.54 -27.94
C LYS A 75 6.90 8.25 -29.03
N ASP A 76 7.25 7.51 -30.07
CA ASP A 76 8.11 7.93 -31.21
C ASP A 76 7.70 9.25 -31.88
N ASN A 77 6.44 9.70 -31.75
CA ASN A 77 5.94 10.96 -32.28
C ASN A 77 5.91 12.09 -31.25
N ASN A 78 6.69 11.99 -30.14
CA ASN A 78 6.67 12.93 -29.01
C ASN A 78 5.26 13.09 -28.36
N THR A 79 4.40 12.07 -28.53
CA THR A 79 3.07 12.03 -27.94
C THR A 79 3.13 11.42 -26.56
N GLU A 80 2.59 12.13 -25.57
CA GLU A 80 2.49 11.67 -24.19
C GLU A 80 1.25 10.77 -24.03
N LYS A 81 1.42 9.60 -23.45
CA LYS A 81 0.34 8.68 -23.10
C LYS A 81 0.45 8.24 -21.67
N LYS A 82 -0.62 8.42 -20.88
CA LYS A 82 -0.71 7.83 -19.53
C LYS A 82 -0.97 6.33 -19.63
N ILE A 83 -0.14 5.54 -18.97
CA ILE A 83 -0.24 4.09 -18.86
C ILE A 83 -0.24 3.69 -17.38
N ASN A 84 -0.62 2.47 -17.08
CA ASN A 84 -0.42 1.91 -15.74
C ASN A 84 1.08 1.64 -15.52
N ALA A 85 1.61 1.91 -14.33
CA ALA A 85 3.02 1.67 -14.01
C ALA A 85 3.43 0.18 -14.19
N LYS A 86 2.50 -0.74 -14.00
CA LYS A 86 2.72 -2.18 -14.24
C LYS A 86 2.95 -2.53 -15.72
N ASP A 87 2.45 -1.69 -16.63
CA ASP A 87 2.55 -1.91 -18.07
C ASP A 87 3.88 -1.38 -18.66
N ILE A 88 4.74 -0.77 -17.83
CA ILE A 88 6.06 -0.29 -18.24
C ILE A 88 6.91 -1.46 -18.71
N LYS A 89 7.55 -1.29 -19.85
CA LYS A 89 8.50 -2.25 -20.44
C LYS A 89 9.91 -1.70 -20.41
N THR A 90 10.88 -2.60 -20.35
CA THR A 90 12.29 -2.22 -20.49
C THR A 90 12.51 -1.44 -21.79
N ASN A 91 13.26 -0.34 -21.70
CA ASN A 91 13.52 0.67 -22.72
C ASN A 91 12.38 1.66 -23.01
N ASP A 92 11.26 1.61 -22.31
CA ASP A 92 10.24 2.65 -22.40
C ASP A 92 10.81 4.01 -21.95
N ILE A 93 10.40 5.06 -22.66
CA ILE A 93 10.77 6.44 -22.32
C ILE A 93 9.65 7.07 -21.51
N ILE A 94 9.95 7.48 -20.29
CA ILE A 94 8.97 7.94 -19.31
C ILE A 94 9.33 9.37 -18.89
N LYS A 95 8.36 10.26 -18.91
CA LYS A 95 8.46 11.62 -18.37
C LYS A 95 7.99 11.63 -16.92
N VAL A 96 8.78 12.25 -16.05
CA VAL A 96 8.45 12.43 -14.64
C VAL A 96 8.52 13.91 -14.31
N LEU A 97 7.40 14.49 -13.90
CA LEU A 97 7.26 15.89 -13.54
C LEU A 97 7.68 16.15 -12.08
N PRO A 98 7.96 17.42 -11.70
CA PRO A 98 8.19 17.78 -10.31
C PRO A 98 7.02 17.38 -9.41
N GLY A 99 7.32 16.79 -8.25
CA GLY A 99 6.34 16.26 -7.30
C GLY A 99 5.82 14.88 -7.62
N GLU A 100 6.13 14.31 -8.78
CA GLU A 100 5.72 12.94 -9.13
C GLU A 100 6.66 11.90 -8.56
N ILE A 101 6.10 10.73 -8.28
CA ILE A 101 6.85 9.54 -7.88
C ILE A 101 7.39 8.87 -9.15
N ILE A 102 8.65 8.46 -9.12
CA ILE A 102 9.29 7.73 -10.21
C ILE A 102 8.65 6.35 -10.34
N PRO A 103 8.05 6.02 -11.50
CA PRO A 103 7.19 4.84 -11.64
C PRO A 103 7.96 3.53 -11.89
N GLY A 104 9.26 3.59 -12.09
CA GLY A 104 10.09 2.42 -12.36
C GLY A 104 11.57 2.73 -12.32
N ASP A 105 12.40 1.71 -12.15
CA ASP A 105 13.85 1.86 -12.19
C ASP A 105 14.29 2.26 -13.61
N GLY A 106 15.21 3.22 -13.69
CA GLY A 106 15.65 3.75 -14.98
C GLY A 106 16.91 4.58 -14.90
N ILE A 107 17.33 5.08 -16.07
CA ILE A 107 18.44 6.02 -16.22
C ILE A 107 17.90 7.31 -16.80
N ILE A 108 18.30 8.46 -16.24
CA ILE A 108 17.93 9.78 -16.77
C ILE A 108 18.60 9.94 -18.13
N ILE A 109 17.81 10.20 -19.17
CA ILE A 109 18.30 10.46 -20.52
C ILE A 109 18.21 11.93 -20.89
N ASP A 110 17.38 12.72 -20.19
CA ASP A 110 17.28 14.15 -20.37
C ASP A 110 16.76 14.82 -19.08
N GLY A 111 17.24 16.03 -18.83
CA GLY A 111 16.88 16.82 -17.65
C GLY A 111 17.80 16.59 -16.43
N ASN A 112 17.54 17.35 -15.39
CA ASN A 112 18.21 17.25 -14.09
C ASN A 112 17.22 17.61 -12.97
N SER A 113 17.38 16.98 -11.81
CA SER A 113 16.54 17.24 -10.64
C SER A 113 17.23 16.76 -9.36
N SER A 114 16.68 17.17 -8.22
CA SER A 114 16.97 16.56 -6.93
C SER A 114 15.90 15.51 -6.64
N ILE A 115 16.32 14.30 -6.28
CA ILE A 115 15.46 13.16 -6.02
C ILE A 115 15.45 12.86 -4.52
N ASN A 116 14.25 12.79 -3.94
CA ASN A 116 14.08 12.32 -2.57
C ASN A 116 14.03 10.79 -2.56
N GLN A 117 15.06 10.19 -1.98
CA GLN A 117 15.22 8.74 -1.88
C GLN A 117 14.96 8.21 -0.45
N ALA A 118 14.37 9.01 0.43
CA ALA A 118 14.15 8.67 1.83
C ALA A 118 13.36 7.36 2.02
N ALA A 119 12.42 7.08 1.14
CA ALA A 119 11.65 5.84 1.17
C ALA A 119 12.50 4.57 0.94
N LEU A 120 13.64 4.70 0.24
CA LEU A 120 14.53 3.60 -0.11
C LEU A 120 15.72 3.49 0.83
N THR A 121 16.36 4.63 1.13
CA THR A 121 17.63 4.69 1.88
C THR A 121 17.45 5.06 3.35
N GLY A 122 16.29 5.64 3.72
CA GLY A 122 16.04 6.23 5.03
C GLY A 122 16.67 7.61 5.24
N GLU A 123 17.46 8.11 4.27
CA GLU A 123 18.10 9.43 4.35
C GLU A 123 17.17 10.51 3.82
N SER A 124 16.91 11.55 4.61
CA SER A 124 15.97 12.63 4.25
C SER A 124 16.56 13.68 3.32
N LEU A 125 17.87 13.67 3.06
CA LEU A 125 18.51 14.62 2.17
C LEU A 125 18.30 14.24 0.71
N PRO A 126 17.75 15.15 -0.12
CA PRO A 126 17.64 14.90 -1.56
C PRO A 126 19.00 14.76 -2.22
N VAL A 127 19.07 13.93 -3.26
CA VAL A 127 20.27 13.70 -4.05
C VAL A 127 20.10 14.33 -5.43
N ASP A 128 21.04 15.18 -5.84
CA ASP A 128 21.03 15.74 -7.18
C ASP A 128 21.38 14.69 -8.21
N LYS A 129 20.57 14.61 -9.26
CA LYS A 129 20.66 13.66 -10.36
C LYS A 129 20.58 14.37 -11.71
N SER A 130 21.37 13.90 -12.65
CA SER A 130 21.51 14.44 -14.00
C SER A 130 21.47 13.33 -15.04
N THR A 131 21.54 13.71 -16.32
CA THR A 131 21.58 12.76 -17.43
C THR A 131 22.73 11.74 -17.25
N GLY A 132 22.41 10.47 -17.33
CA GLY A 132 23.29 9.32 -17.11
C GLY A 132 23.17 8.70 -15.73
N ASP A 133 22.53 9.35 -14.78
CA ASP A 133 22.35 8.83 -13.42
C ASP A 133 21.18 7.85 -13.32
N GLU A 134 21.32 6.87 -12.44
CA GLU A 134 20.25 5.93 -12.10
C GLU A 134 19.24 6.54 -11.14
N VAL A 135 17.96 6.21 -11.38
CA VAL A 135 16.84 6.54 -10.52
C VAL A 135 16.02 5.28 -10.20
N PHE A 136 15.36 5.27 -9.05
CA PHE A 136 14.69 4.11 -8.51
C PHE A 136 13.20 4.35 -8.33
N SER A 137 12.41 3.30 -8.56
CA SER A 137 10.97 3.29 -8.33
C SER A 137 10.61 3.68 -6.88
N GLY A 138 9.53 4.43 -6.72
CA GLY A 138 9.05 4.86 -5.39
C GLY A 138 9.77 6.09 -4.82
N THR A 139 10.82 6.60 -5.49
CA THR A 139 11.47 7.87 -5.12
C THR A 139 10.72 9.06 -5.72
N ILE A 140 10.87 10.25 -5.14
CA ILE A 140 10.12 11.44 -5.54
C ILE A 140 11.02 12.42 -6.28
N ASN A 141 10.60 12.83 -7.48
CA ASN A 141 11.21 13.91 -8.23
C ASN A 141 10.81 15.27 -7.64
N LEU A 142 11.75 16.11 -7.18
CA LEU A 142 11.40 17.32 -6.42
C LEU A 142 11.27 18.59 -7.29
N TYR A 143 12.17 18.81 -8.24
CA TYR A 143 12.26 20.14 -8.90
C TYR A 143 12.11 20.09 -10.42
N GLY A 144 13.08 19.55 -11.14
CA GLY A 144 13.12 19.56 -12.59
C GLY A 144 12.21 18.49 -13.22
N SER A 145 11.79 18.71 -14.48
CA SER A 145 11.22 17.61 -15.28
C SER A 145 12.36 16.74 -15.79
N ILE A 146 12.25 15.45 -15.61
CA ILE A 146 13.24 14.48 -16.10
C ILE A 146 12.60 13.48 -17.06
N ILE A 147 13.37 13.02 -18.02
CA ILE A 147 13.00 11.90 -18.91
C ILE A 147 13.89 10.73 -18.56
N ILE A 148 13.30 9.60 -18.25
CA ILE A 148 13.99 8.39 -17.86
C ILE A 148 13.76 7.29 -18.90
N LYS A 149 14.76 6.45 -19.09
CA LYS A 149 14.65 5.21 -19.85
C LYS A 149 14.54 4.04 -18.86
N ALA A 150 13.43 3.32 -18.89
CA ALA A 150 13.18 2.20 -17.99
C ALA A 150 14.21 1.06 -18.20
N THR A 151 14.78 0.58 -17.12
CA THR A 151 15.75 -0.55 -17.12
C THR A 151 15.09 -1.88 -16.76
N LYS A 152 13.92 -1.84 -16.08
CA LYS A 152 13.17 -3.02 -15.67
C LYS A 152 11.71 -2.93 -16.11
N ASN A 153 11.02 -4.06 -16.20
CA ASN A 153 9.58 -4.12 -16.44
C ASN A 153 8.80 -3.76 -15.17
N GLY A 154 7.63 -3.12 -15.35
CA GLY A 154 6.77 -2.67 -14.25
C GLY A 154 6.24 -3.78 -13.33
N GLU A 155 6.16 -5.03 -13.80
CA GLU A 155 5.78 -6.20 -12.99
C GLU A 155 6.82 -6.59 -11.92
N ASN A 156 8.08 -6.18 -12.09
CA ASN A 156 9.19 -6.46 -11.16
C ASN A 156 9.48 -5.30 -10.19
N ILE A 157 8.55 -4.36 -10.06
CA ILE A 157 8.65 -3.25 -9.12
C ILE A 157 8.04 -3.73 -7.78
N PRO A 158 8.80 -3.69 -6.69
CA PRO A 158 8.34 -4.16 -5.37
C PRO A 158 7.17 -3.35 -4.82
#